data_b0aa695b05602a202ab041458492fbcf
#
_entry.id   b0aa695b05602a202ab041458492fbcf
#
_cell.length_a   1.000
_cell.length_b   1.000
_cell.length_c   1.000
_cell.angle_alpha   90.00
_cell.angle_beta   90.00
_cell.angle_gamma   90.00
#
_symmetry.space_group_name_H-M   'P 1'
#
loop_
_entity.id
_entity.type
_entity.pdbx_description
1 polymer ?
#
loop_
_entity_poly.entity_id
_entity_poly.type
_entity_poly.pdbx_seq_one_letter_code
_entity_poly.pdbx_strand_id
1 'polypeptide(L)'
;FEKRIELDDKYLFKISQKVKNNSNSSIDLFPYAQMTRNKIPDDIQNFYIQHEGFIGVFDDELKEDDYDDVQEKKIVRESNEGWLGITDKYWMTAFVPETGKNFKSTFLYEDGFKANYIINKPTTITRSSSGINELRLFVAAKEVETIDGYAENQNIKKFDLVIDWGWFYFFTKPLFFVIDYLFKISGNFGTAIVLLTIAIRLIFFPLANFSFRSMAKMKAVQPEMMRLKELHKDDKVKLQQEMM
;
A
#
# COMPACT_ATOMS: atom_id res chain seq x y z
N PHE A 1 14.15 14.68 -31.22
CA PHE A 1 13.56 14.20 -29.95
C PHE A 1 12.99 15.37 -29.16
N GLU A 2 11.74 15.27 -28.75
CA GLU A 2 11.04 16.24 -27.90
C GLU A 2 10.50 15.53 -26.70
N LYS A 3 10.73 16.09 -25.49
CA LYS A 3 10.17 15.60 -24.24
C LYS A 3 9.33 16.71 -23.60
N ARG A 4 8.04 16.46 -23.44
CA ARG A 4 7.11 17.36 -22.78
C ARG A 4 6.73 16.78 -21.42
N ILE A 5 6.81 17.60 -20.39
CA ILE A 5 6.46 17.25 -19.01
C ILE A 5 5.37 18.20 -18.57
N GLU A 6 4.24 17.65 -18.17
CA GLU A 6 3.11 18.36 -17.58
C GLU A 6 2.94 17.87 -16.14
N LEU A 7 2.64 18.75 -15.23
CA LEU A 7 2.40 18.45 -13.82
C LEU A 7 1.00 18.90 -13.47
N ASP A 8 0.24 18.02 -12.82
CA ASP A 8 -1.04 18.38 -12.24
C ASP A 8 -0.91 18.97 -10.82
N ASP A 9 -2.03 19.35 -10.23
CA ASP A 9 -2.06 20.02 -8.91
C ASP A 9 -1.70 19.09 -7.74
N LYS A 10 -1.61 17.78 -7.98
CA LYS A 10 -1.38 16.74 -6.96
C LYS A 10 -0.15 15.86 -7.22
N TYR A 11 0.82 16.40 -8.02
CA TYR A 11 2.14 15.79 -8.27
C TYR A 11 2.14 14.53 -9.13
N LEU A 12 1.16 14.38 -10.03
CA LEU A 12 1.23 13.41 -11.12
C LEU A 12 1.81 14.11 -12.36
N PHE A 13 2.95 13.63 -12.80
CA PHE A 13 3.61 14.09 -14.02
C PHE A 13 3.12 13.27 -15.22
N LYS A 14 2.66 13.93 -16.26
CA LYS A 14 2.45 13.34 -17.57
C LYS A 14 3.66 13.64 -18.44
N ILE A 15 4.36 12.61 -18.88
CA ILE A 15 5.58 12.72 -19.67
C ILE A 15 5.29 12.18 -21.08
N SER A 16 5.36 13.05 -22.07
CA SER A 16 5.20 12.72 -23.49
C SER A 16 6.56 12.80 -24.17
N GLN A 17 6.95 11.71 -24.81
CA GLN A 17 8.21 11.57 -25.55
C GLN A 17 7.90 11.43 -27.04
N LYS A 18 8.28 12.43 -27.84
CA LYS A 18 8.07 12.43 -29.26
C LYS A 18 9.38 12.27 -29.99
N VAL A 19 9.46 11.27 -30.85
CA VAL A 19 10.62 11.01 -31.70
C VAL A 19 10.22 11.20 -33.17
N LYS A 20 10.91 12.05 -33.88
CA LYS A 20 10.77 12.20 -35.33
C LYS A 20 11.89 11.44 -36.03
N ASN A 21 11.54 10.54 -36.93
CA ASN A 21 12.50 9.79 -37.72
C ASN A 21 12.89 10.58 -38.97
N ASN A 22 14.10 11.11 -39.00
CA ASN A 22 14.67 11.82 -40.15
C ASN A 22 15.61 10.92 -40.97
N SER A 23 15.70 9.63 -40.66
CA SER A 23 16.52 8.68 -41.43
C SER A 23 15.81 8.17 -42.68
N ASN A 24 16.54 7.45 -43.50
CA ASN A 24 16.01 6.87 -44.75
C ASN A 24 15.35 5.50 -44.56
N SER A 25 15.33 4.96 -43.34
CA SER A 25 14.76 3.65 -42.99
C SER A 25 13.81 3.76 -41.81
N SER A 26 12.97 2.75 -41.59
CA SER A 26 12.19 2.60 -40.37
C SER A 26 13.11 2.30 -39.19
N ILE A 27 12.75 2.81 -38.01
CA ILE A 27 13.45 2.55 -36.76
C ILE A 27 12.48 1.95 -35.74
N ASP A 28 12.95 0.99 -34.94
CA ASP A 28 12.20 0.39 -33.84
C ASP A 28 12.75 0.92 -32.53
N LEU A 29 11.88 1.52 -31.74
CA LEU A 29 12.23 2.09 -30.43
C LEU A 29 11.40 1.43 -29.33
N PHE A 30 12.10 1.12 -28.25
CA PHE A 30 11.48 0.58 -27.04
C PHE A 30 11.37 1.69 -25.99
N PRO A 31 10.15 2.12 -25.62
CA PRO A 31 9.98 3.04 -24.51
C PRO A 31 10.53 2.46 -23.21
N TYR A 32 11.32 3.24 -22.52
CA TYR A 32 12.02 2.85 -21.31
C TYR A 32 12.01 3.99 -20.30
N ALA A 33 11.86 3.65 -19.00
CA ALA A 33 12.07 4.59 -17.91
C ALA A 33 12.74 3.89 -16.72
N GLN A 34 13.55 4.65 -15.98
CA GLN A 34 14.26 4.18 -14.80
C GLN A 34 14.21 5.24 -13.70
N MET A 35 14.01 4.80 -12.49
CA MET A 35 14.30 5.54 -11.26
C MET A 35 15.46 4.88 -10.53
N THR A 36 16.26 5.69 -9.86
CA THR A 36 17.44 5.22 -9.11
C THR A 36 17.44 5.82 -7.72
N ARG A 37 17.77 4.98 -6.74
CA ARG A 37 18.00 5.35 -5.36
C ARG A 37 19.41 4.91 -4.93
N ASN A 38 20.22 5.86 -4.48
CA ASN A 38 21.63 5.59 -4.23
C ASN A 38 21.87 4.75 -2.98
N LYS A 39 21.03 4.90 -1.94
CA LYS A 39 21.19 4.18 -0.68
C LYS A 39 19.85 3.87 -0.03
N ILE A 40 19.85 2.87 0.83
CA ILE A 40 18.74 2.57 1.74
C ILE A 40 18.53 3.78 2.69
N PRO A 41 17.29 4.18 3.01
CA PRO A 41 17.05 5.21 4.02
C PRO A 41 17.60 4.81 5.37
N ASP A 42 18.20 5.80 6.08
CA ASP A 42 18.82 5.56 7.38
C ASP A 42 17.77 5.31 8.50
N ASP A 43 16.50 5.62 8.24
CA ASP A 43 15.36 5.55 9.16
C ASP A 43 14.38 4.40 8.86
N ILE A 44 14.78 3.42 8.04
CA ILE A 44 13.97 2.22 7.83
C ILE A 44 13.72 1.54 9.16
N GLN A 45 12.46 1.52 9.53
CA GLN A 45 11.99 0.73 10.66
C GLN A 45 11.55 -0.62 10.11
N ASN A 46 12.38 -1.66 10.27
CA ASN A 46 12.01 -3.06 10.00
C ASN A 46 10.89 -3.54 10.93
N PHE A 47 9.92 -2.69 11.18
CA PHE A 47 8.74 -2.99 11.97
C PHE A 47 7.61 -3.35 10.99
N TYR A 48 7.08 -4.54 11.04
CA TYR A 48 6.06 -5.18 10.22
C TYR A 48 4.77 -4.39 9.91
N ILE A 49 4.76 -3.07 10.08
CA ILE A 49 3.53 -2.27 9.99
C ILE A 49 3.42 -1.56 8.63
N GLN A 50 4.52 -1.37 7.89
CA GLN A 50 4.48 -0.64 6.64
C GLN A 50 5.65 -1.06 5.74
N HIS A 51 5.34 -1.39 4.48
CA HIS A 51 6.37 -1.73 3.51
C HIS A 51 7.16 -0.49 3.06
N GLU A 52 8.48 -0.61 3.08
CA GLU A 52 9.43 0.36 2.54
C GLU A 52 10.41 -0.39 1.60
N GLY A 53 10.37 -0.08 0.32
CA GLY A 53 11.15 -0.79 -0.68
C GLY A 53 10.56 -0.67 -2.07
N PHE A 54 10.67 -1.74 -2.83
CA PHE A 54 10.10 -1.82 -4.17
C PHE A 54 8.66 -2.32 -4.11
N ILE A 55 7.79 -1.68 -4.86
CA ILE A 55 6.37 -1.97 -4.85
C ILE A 55 5.80 -1.86 -6.27
N GLY A 56 4.78 -2.62 -6.57
CA GLY A 56 4.07 -2.48 -7.83
C GLY A 56 2.84 -3.37 -7.92
N VAL A 57 1.95 -3.03 -8.81
CA VAL A 57 0.82 -3.86 -9.21
C VAL A 57 1.07 -4.39 -10.60
N PHE A 58 1.00 -5.70 -10.75
CA PHE A 58 1.25 -6.44 -11.99
C PHE A 58 0.09 -7.39 -12.25
N ASP A 59 -0.69 -7.16 -13.33
CA ASP A 59 -1.88 -7.96 -13.69
C ASP A 59 -2.80 -8.22 -12.47
N ASP A 60 -3.18 -7.16 -11.74
CA ASP A 60 -4.03 -7.19 -10.54
C ASP A 60 -3.40 -7.71 -9.24
N GLU A 61 -2.13 -8.07 -9.23
CA GLU A 61 -1.46 -8.51 -8.02
C GLU A 61 -0.51 -7.44 -7.49
N LEU A 62 -0.65 -7.07 -6.21
CA LEU A 62 0.35 -6.28 -5.48
C LEU A 62 1.57 -7.15 -5.22
N LYS A 63 2.75 -6.62 -5.52
CA LYS A 63 4.04 -7.22 -5.22
C LYS A 63 4.88 -6.21 -4.46
N GLU A 64 5.45 -6.67 -3.39
CA GLU A 64 6.33 -5.93 -2.49
C GLU A 64 7.64 -6.69 -2.39
N ASP A 65 8.75 -5.99 -2.54
CA ASP A 65 10.10 -6.57 -2.45
C ASP A 65 10.97 -5.65 -1.60
N ASP A 66 11.57 -6.21 -0.57
CA ASP A 66 12.47 -5.47 0.31
C ASP A 66 13.78 -5.11 -0.40
N TYR A 67 14.52 -4.15 0.14
CA TYR A 67 15.83 -3.77 -0.39
C TYR A 67 16.81 -4.95 -0.38
N ASP A 68 16.77 -5.80 0.65
CA ASP A 68 17.61 -6.97 0.78
C ASP A 68 17.33 -8.00 -0.32
N ASP A 69 16.05 -8.25 -0.63
CA ASP A 69 15.67 -9.15 -1.73
C ASP A 69 16.24 -8.71 -3.07
N VAL A 70 16.19 -7.39 -3.33
CA VAL A 70 16.70 -6.81 -4.59
C VAL A 70 18.22 -6.76 -4.63
N GLN A 71 18.89 -6.68 -3.47
CA GLN A 71 20.37 -6.83 -3.39
C GLN A 71 20.81 -8.26 -3.70
N GLU A 72 20.07 -9.25 -3.20
CA GLU A 72 20.43 -10.66 -3.40
C GLU A 72 20.21 -11.11 -4.84
N LYS A 73 19.13 -10.64 -5.48
CA LYS A 73 18.76 -11.08 -6.83
C LYS A 73 18.03 -10.00 -7.61
N LYS A 74 18.28 -9.97 -8.91
CA LYS A 74 17.48 -9.20 -9.85
C LYS A 74 16.06 -9.76 -9.92
N ILE A 75 15.04 -8.92 -9.73
CA ILE A 75 13.63 -9.28 -9.80
C ILE A 75 13.05 -8.76 -11.11
N VAL A 76 12.46 -9.65 -11.88
CA VAL A 76 11.88 -9.34 -13.20
C VAL A 76 10.42 -9.79 -13.23
N ARG A 77 9.52 -8.90 -13.68
CA ARG A 77 8.11 -9.19 -13.87
C ARG A 77 7.63 -8.65 -15.20
N GLU A 78 6.73 -9.35 -15.83
CA GLU A 78 6.02 -8.90 -17.04
C GLU A 78 4.56 -8.67 -16.70
N SER A 79 3.96 -7.64 -17.28
CA SER A 79 2.56 -7.29 -17.03
C SER A 79 1.97 -6.55 -18.22
N ASN A 80 0.65 -6.69 -18.39
CA ASN A 80 -0.10 -5.95 -19.41
C ASN A 80 -0.65 -4.63 -18.88
N GLU A 81 -0.74 -4.48 -17.57
CA GLU A 81 -1.25 -3.30 -16.90
C GLU A 81 -0.71 -3.20 -15.47
N GLY A 82 -0.71 -2.01 -14.92
CA GLY A 82 -0.29 -1.77 -13.54
C GLY A 82 0.68 -0.62 -13.42
N TRP A 83 1.44 -0.62 -12.35
CA TRP A 83 2.42 0.39 -12.02
C TRP A 83 3.56 -0.23 -11.20
N LEU A 84 4.68 0.47 -11.10
CA LEU A 84 5.85 0.03 -10.33
C LEU A 84 6.58 1.24 -9.75
N GLY A 85 7.22 1.05 -8.60
CA GLY A 85 7.90 2.15 -7.94
C GLY A 85 8.76 1.75 -6.77
N ILE A 86 9.22 2.79 -6.06
CA ILE A 86 9.91 2.70 -4.79
C ILE A 86 9.13 3.52 -3.79
N THR A 87 8.83 2.94 -2.64
CA THR A 87 8.08 3.55 -1.56
C THR A 87 8.91 3.65 -0.29
N ASP A 88 8.78 4.77 0.39
CA ASP A 88 9.25 5.00 1.73
C ASP A 88 8.05 5.15 2.68
N LYS A 89 8.32 5.43 3.95
CA LYS A 89 7.29 5.64 4.96
C LYS A 89 6.22 6.65 4.54
N TYR A 90 6.61 7.79 4.00
CA TYR A 90 5.69 8.89 3.64
C TYR A 90 5.72 9.25 2.15
N TRP A 91 6.76 8.88 1.44
CA TRP A 91 7.00 9.29 0.06
C TRP A 91 6.97 8.11 -0.89
N MET A 92 6.61 8.38 -2.12
CA MET A 92 6.65 7.38 -3.17
C MET A 92 7.04 8.00 -4.50
N THR A 93 7.76 7.20 -5.29
CA THR A 93 7.97 7.44 -6.72
C THR A 93 7.46 6.24 -7.49
N ALA A 94 6.52 6.45 -8.41
CA ALA A 94 5.96 5.36 -9.21
C ALA A 94 5.83 5.72 -10.69
N PHE A 95 6.22 4.79 -11.55
CA PHE A 95 5.87 4.81 -12.96
C PHE A 95 4.53 4.12 -13.19
N VAL A 96 3.69 4.75 -14.00
CA VAL A 96 2.47 4.15 -14.53
C VAL A 96 2.61 4.09 -16.04
N PRO A 97 3.02 2.94 -16.61
CA PRO A 97 3.14 2.76 -18.05
C PRO A 97 1.80 2.99 -18.77
N GLU A 98 1.85 3.21 -20.07
CA GLU A 98 0.66 3.40 -20.87
C GLU A 98 -0.23 2.15 -20.83
N THR A 99 -1.50 2.34 -20.51
CA THR A 99 -2.48 1.24 -20.39
C THR A 99 -2.60 0.46 -21.70
N GLY A 100 -2.65 -0.88 -21.59
CA GLY A 100 -2.79 -1.79 -22.73
C GLY A 100 -1.47 -2.09 -23.45
N LYS A 101 -0.34 -1.58 -22.97
CA LYS A 101 0.98 -1.96 -23.45
C LYS A 101 1.65 -2.92 -22.50
N ASN A 102 1.96 -4.12 -22.98
CA ASN A 102 2.75 -5.09 -22.21
C ASN A 102 4.14 -4.52 -21.93
N PHE A 103 4.53 -4.54 -20.66
CA PHE A 103 5.83 -4.06 -20.21
C PHE A 103 6.53 -5.10 -19.33
N LYS A 104 7.85 -5.00 -19.33
CA LYS A 104 8.72 -5.78 -18.44
C LYS A 104 9.34 -4.83 -17.44
N SER A 105 9.08 -5.07 -16.16
CA SER A 105 9.70 -4.36 -15.05
C SER A 105 10.94 -5.11 -14.57
N THR A 106 11.89 -4.35 -14.03
CA THR A 106 13.08 -4.90 -13.42
C THR A 106 13.45 -4.11 -12.18
N PHE A 107 13.61 -4.80 -11.06
CA PHE A 107 14.20 -4.28 -9.83
C PHE A 107 15.58 -4.90 -9.66
N LEU A 108 16.59 -4.08 -9.45
CA LEU A 108 17.98 -4.55 -9.33
C LEU A 108 18.81 -3.58 -8.48
N TYR A 109 19.87 -4.11 -7.91
CA TYR A 109 20.94 -3.34 -7.27
C TYR A 109 22.23 -3.40 -8.12
N GLU A 110 22.66 -2.23 -8.59
CA GLU A 110 23.86 -2.08 -9.39
C GLU A 110 24.33 -0.63 -9.26
N ASP A 111 25.32 -0.37 -8.41
CA ASP A 111 25.72 0.98 -8.01
C ASP A 111 24.56 1.85 -7.48
N GLY A 112 23.62 1.19 -6.76
CA GLY A 112 22.37 1.75 -6.27
C GLY A 112 21.16 0.93 -6.68
N PHE A 113 20.05 1.19 -6.02
CA PHE A 113 18.76 0.54 -6.25
C PHE A 113 18.09 1.14 -7.48
N LYS A 114 17.67 0.30 -8.41
CA LYS A 114 17.04 0.71 -9.67
C LYS A 114 15.72 0.02 -9.86
N ALA A 115 14.68 0.78 -10.13
CA ALA A 115 13.40 0.29 -10.65
C ALA A 115 13.22 0.81 -12.07
N ASN A 116 13.07 -0.09 -13.02
CA ASN A 116 12.87 0.29 -14.42
C ASN A 116 11.79 -0.55 -15.08
N TYR A 117 11.28 -0.03 -16.18
CA TYR A 117 10.46 -0.80 -17.10
C TYR A 117 10.83 -0.52 -18.55
N ILE A 118 10.53 -1.47 -19.39
CA ILE A 118 10.61 -1.37 -20.85
C ILE A 118 9.33 -1.92 -21.48
N ILE A 119 8.80 -1.25 -22.47
CA ILE A 119 7.66 -1.76 -23.26
C ILE A 119 8.17 -2.88 -24.17
N ASN A 120 7.54 -4.07 -24.07
CA ASN A 120 8.00 -5.28 -24.77
C ASN A 120 7.87 -5.19 -26.30
N LYS A 121 6.89 -4.43 -26.79
CA LYS A 121 6.71 -4.22 -28.23
C LYS A 121 7.33 -2.91 -28.67
N PRO A 122 8.18 -2.90 -29.69
CA PRO A 122 8.75 -1.66 -30.20
C PRO A 122 7.67 -0.78 -30.85
N THR A 123 7.90 0.51 -30.77
CA THR A 123 7.19 1.48 -31.60
C THR A 123 7.99 1.68 -32.89
N THR A 124 7.49 1.14 -33.98
CA THR A 124 8.11 1.32 -35.31
C THR A 124 7.76 2.70 -35.84
N ILE A 125 8.77 3.51 -36.07
CA ILE A 125 8.63 4.85 -36.65
C ILE A 125 9.16 4.81 -38.09
N THR A 126 8.25 4.90 -39.06
CA THR A 126 8.60 4.89 -40.48
C THR A 126 9.35 6.16 -40.89
N ARG A 127 9.97 6.12 -42.04
CA ARG A 127 10.69 7.29 -42.61
C ARG A 127 9.78 8.54 -42.56
N SER A 128 10.37 9.67 -42.17
CA SER A 128 9.71 10.99 -42.13
C SER A 128 8.45 11.06 -41.23
N SER A 129 8.19 10.05 -40.40
CA SER A 129 7.09 10.04 -39.45
C SER A 129 7.55 10.31 -38.00
N SER A 130 6.60 10.44 -37.10
CA SER A 130 6.88 10.62 -35.69
C SER A 130 6.15 9.57 -34.84
N GLY A 131 6.82 9.06 -33.83
CA GLY A 131 6.21 8.23 -32.76
C GLY A 131 6.08 9.03 -31.48
N ILE A 132 5.04 8.75 -30.70
CA ILE A 132 4.81 9.33 -29.39
C ILE A 132 4.66 8.19 -28.39
N ASN A 133 5.31 8.34 -27.25
CA ASN A 133 5.12 7.49 -26.08
C ASN A 133 4.72 8.37 -24.90
N GLU A 134 3.72 7.93 -24.15
CA GLU A 134 3.27 8.62 -22.94
C GLU A 134 3.51 7.74 -21.71
N LEU A 135 3.93 8.34 -20.62
CA LEU A 135 4.00 7.70 -19.31
C LEU A 135 3.55 8.68 -18.24
N ARG A 136 3.04 8.15 -17.17
CA ARG A 136 2.73 8.93 -15.96
C ARG A 136 3.76 8.59 -14.89
N LEU A 137 4.18 9.60 -14.15
CA LEU A 137 5.12 9.48 -13.06
C LEU A 137 4.54 10.18 -11.84
N PHE A 138 4.29 9.44 -10.79
CA PHE A 138 3.89 9.97 -9.49
C PHE A 138 5.14 10.16 -8.62
N VAL A 139 5.31 11.36 -8.04
CA VAL A 139 6.41 11.66 -7.12
C VAL A 139 5.85 12.58 -6.03
N ALA A 140 5.37 12.00 -4.94
CA ALA A 140 4.74 12.78 -3.87
C ALA A 140 4.69 12.03 -2.54
N ALA A 141 4.17 12.73 -1.52
CA ALA A 141 3.72 12.11 -0.28
C ALA A 141 2.49 11.22 -0.54
N LYS A 142 2.39 10.13 0.25
CA LYS A 142 1.27 9.18 0.17
C LYS A 142 0.06 9.72 0.93
N GLU A 143 -0.60 10.74 0.37
CA GLU A 143 -1.83 11.28 0.92
C GLU A 143 -3.04 10.47 0.46
N VAL A 144 -3.89 10.04 1.39
CA VAL A 144 -5.03 9.15 1.12
C VAL A 144 -5.95 9.71 0.05
N GLU A 145 -6.38 10.98 0.20
CA GLU A 145 -7.29 11.62 -0.77
C GLU A 145 -6.68 11.73 -2.17
N THR A 146 -5.37 11.94 -2.26
CA THR A 146 -4.64 12.03 -3.53
C THR A 146 -4.51 10.67 -4.19
N ILE A 147 -4.12 9.65 -3.43
CA ILE A 147 -3.94 8.28 -3.91
C ILE A 147 -5.28 7.67 -4.35
N ASP A 148 -6.32 7.75 -3.52
CA ASP A 148 -7.67 7.27 -3.87
C ASP A 148 -8.21 8.03 -5.09
N GLY A 149 -8.00 9.36 -5.16
CA GLY A 149 -8.40 10.17 -6.30
C GLY A 149 -7.72 9.76 -7.61
N TYR A 150 -6.45 9.35 -7.60
CA TYR A 150 -5.78 8.85 -8.80
C TYR A 150 -6.21 7.45 -9.19
N ALA A 151 -6.50 6.58 -8.22
CA ALA A 151 -7.07 5.26 -8.49
C ALA A 151 -8.41 5.39 -9.23
N GLU A 152 -9.29 6.28 -8.77
CA GLU A 152 -10.63 6.45 -9.32
C GLU A 152 -10.66 7.32 -10.59
N ASN A 153 -10.10 8.54 -10.55
CA ASN A 153 -10.27 9.54 -11.61
C ASN A 153 -9.28 9.38 -12.76
N GLN A 154 -8.07 8.86 -12.49
CA GLN A 154 -7.03 8.63 -13.49
C GLN A 154 -6.96 7.16 -13.93
N ASN A 155 -7.86 6.32 -13.39
CA ASN A 155 -7.93 4.90 -13.70
C ASN A 155 -6.57 4.20 -13.53
N ILE A 156 -5.84 4.54 -12.46
CA ILE A 156 -4.62 3.85 -12.10
C ILE A 156 -5.00 2.66 -11.23
N LYS A 157 -5.00 1.49 -11.81
CA LYS A 157 -5.54 0.27 -11.23
C LYS A 157 -4.88 -0.07 -9.89
N LYS A 158 -5.70 -0.20 -8.84
CA LYS A 158 -5.23 -0.54 -7.47
C LYS A 158 -4.14 0.39 -6.94
N PHE A 159 -4.20 1.67 -7.29
CA PHE A 159 -3.23 2.63 -6.78
C PHE A 159 -3.44 2.93 -5.28
N ASP A 160 -4.63 2.70 -4.78
CA ASP A 160 -4.96 2.77 -3.35
C ASP A 160 -4.15 1.80 -2.47
N LEU A 161 -3.61 0.71 -3.06
CA LEU A 161 -2.73 -0.25 -2.37
C LEU A 161 -1.32 0.31 -2.08
N VAL A 162 -0.98 1.51 -2.58
CA VAL A 162 0.24 2.24 -2.17
C VAL A 162 0.26 2.52 -0.67
N ILE A 163 -0.90 2.68 -0.07
CA ILE A 163 -1.05 2.87 1.37
C ILE A 163 -1.36 1.52 2.00
N ASP A 164 -0.43 1.03 2.79
CA ASP A 164 -0.62 -0.19 3.55
C ASP A 164 -1.55 0.10 4.75
N TRP A 165 -2.79 -0.35 4.64
CA TRP A 165 -3.78 -0.29 5.71
C TRP A 165 -3.66 -1.45 6.70
N GLY A 166 -2.74 -2.36 6.47
CA GLY A 166 -2.57 -3.60 7.22
C GLY A 166 -3.69 -4.62 6.99
N TRP A 167 -3.59 -5.76 7.65
CA TRP A 167 -4.56 -6.86 7.48
C TRP A 167 -6.01 -6.47 7.83
N PHE A 168 -6.20 -5.51 8.72
CA PHE A 168 -7.53 -5.01 9.11
C PHE A 168 -7.99 -3.81 8.28
N TYR A 169 -7.59 -3.70 7.00
CA TYR A 169 -7.86 -2.56 6.12
C TYR A 169 -9.34 -2.15 6.11
N PHE A 170 -10.28 -3.14 6.17
CA PHE A 170 -11.72 -2.92 6.20
C PHE A 170 -12.18 -2.16 7.45
N PHE A 171 -11.35 -2.09 8.49
CA PHE A 171 -11.59 -1.36 9.72
C PHE A 171 -10.73 -0.09 9.82
N THR A 172 -9.46 -0.18 9.46
CA THR A 172 -8.50 0.92 9.57
C THR A 172 -8.81 2.06 8.60
N LYS A 173 -9.16 1.75 7.35
CA LYS A 173 -9.50 2.77 6.34
C LYS A 173 -10.77 3.56 6.71
N PRO A 174 -11.91 2.97 7.14
CA PRO A 174 -13.05 3.72 7.67
C PRO A 174 -12.73 4.57 8.91
N LEU A 175 -11.93 4.03 9.84
CA LEU A 175 -11.52 4.80 11.03
C LEU A 175 -10.67 6.02 10.66
N PHE A 176 -9.82 5.90 9.64
CA PHE A 176 -9.08 7.04 9.12
C PHE A 176 -10.02 8.15 8.62
N PHE A 177 -11.04 7.83 7.85
CA PHE A 177 -12.01 8.83 7.38
C PHE A 177 -12.80 9.48 8.53
N VAL A 178 -13.11 8.72 9.59
CA VAL A 178 -13.78 9.28 10.77
C VAL A 178 -12.86 10.26 11.50
N ILE A 179 -11.58 9.91 11.70
CA ILE A 179 -10.63 10.81 12.38
C ILE A 179 -10.34 12.07 11.53
N ASP A 180 -10.24 11.92 10.21
CA ASP A 180 -10.06 13.03 9.27
C ASP A 180 -11.26 13.98 9.30
N TYR A 181 -12.47 13.44 9.31
CA TYR A 181 -13.70 14.23 9.48
C TYR A 181 -13.72 14.99 10.81
N LEU A 182 -13.37 14.32 11.92
CA LEU A 182 -13.28 14.96 13.23
C LEU A 182 -12.19 16.04 13.27
N PHE A 183 -11.08 15.83 12.58
CA PHE A 183 -10.03 16.82 12.42
C PHE A 183 -10.52 18.04 11.63
N LYS A 184 -11.22 17.86 10.52
CA LYS A 184 -11.80 18.94 9.71
C LYS A 184 -12.78 19.82 10.52
N ILE A 185 -13.50 19.23 11.47
CA ILE A 185 -14.43 19.97 12.35
C ILE A 185 -13.68 20.67 13.49
N SER A 186 -12.74 19.98 14.15
CA SER A 186 -12.10 20.48 15.37
C SER A 186 -10.90 21.40 15.08
N GLY A 187 -10.34 21.33 13.87
CA GLY A 187 -9.10 22.04 13.50
C GLY A 187 -7.85 21.55 14.24
N ASN A 188 -7.96 20.51 15.07
CA ASN A 188 -6.86 19.99 15.88
C ASN A 188 -6.89 18.45 15.92
N PHE A 189 -5.78 17.84 15.45
CA PHE A 189 -5.70 16.38 15.34
C PHE A 189 -5.72 15.68 16.71
N GLY A 190 -5.13 16.29 17.75
CA GLY A 190 -5.19 15.75 19.11
C GLY A 190 -6.63 15.70 19.64
N THR A 191 -7.42 16.76 19.41
CA THR A 191 -8.85 16.78 19.75
C THR A 191 -9.63 15.70 18.99
N ALA A 192 -9.34 15.52 17.70
CA ALA A 192 -9.96 14.48 16.88
C ALA A 192 -9.71 13.08 17.44
N ILE A 193 -8.48 12.77 17.87
CA ILE A 193 -8.13 11.49 18.50
C ILE A 193 -8.91 11.27 19.80
N VAL A 194 -9.02 12.29 20.65
CA VAL A 194 -9.78 12.21 21.90
C VAL A 194 -11.26 11.95 21.63
N LEU A 195 -11.86 12.70 20.69
CA LEU A 195 -13.27 12.52 20.32
C LEU A 195 -13.53 11.10 19.73
N LEU A 196 -12.66 10.62 18.85
CA LEU A 196 -12.75 9.27 18.31
C LEU A 196 -12.66 8.23 19.43
N THR A 197 -11.72 8.40 20.36
CA THR A 197 -11.56 7.48 21.50
C THR A 197 -12.82 7.44 22.37
N ILE A 198 -13.44 8.59 22.64
CA ILE A 198 -14.70 8.67 23.39
C ILE A 198 -15.81 7.94 22.62
N ALA A 199 -15.95 8.21 21.33
CA ALA A 199 -16.96 7.56 20.49
C ALA A 199 -16.82 6.03 20.49
N ILE A 200 -15.61 5.53 20.28
CA ILE A 200 -15.33 4.08 20.32
C ILE A 200 -15.68 3.49 21.71
N ARG A 201 -15.29 4.15 22.79
CA ARG A 201 -15.61 3.69 24.15
C ARG A 201 -17.12 3.65 24.41
N LEU A 202 -17.87 4.63 23.92
CA LEU A 202 -19.33 4.66 24.04
C LEU A 202 -20.00 3.51 23.29
N ILE A 203 -19.51 3.22 22.06
CA ILE A 203 -20.01 2.10 21.26
C ILE A 203 -19.75 0.76 21.96
N PHE A 204 -18.55 0.56 22.52
CA PHE A 204 -18.19 -0.68 23.21
C PHE A 204 -18.61 -0.76 24.68
N PHE A 205 -19.16 0.33 25.25
CA PHE A 205 -19.58 0.36 26.65
C PHE A 205 -20.58 -0.76 27.02
N PRO A 206 -21.64 -1.06 26.24
CA PRO A 206 -22.56 -2.15 26.57
C PRO A 206 -21.86 -3.51 26.66
N LEU A 207 -20.94 -3.78 25.71
CA LEU A 207 -20.17 -5.03 25.68
C LEU A 207 -19.22 -5.15 26.88
N ALA A 208 -18.51 -4.07 27.21
CA ALA A 208 -17.64 -4.01 28.38
C ALA A 208 -18.43 -4.23 29.66
N ASN A 209 -19.59 -3.58 29.83
CA ASN A 209 -20.46 -3.74 30.98
C ASN A 209 -20.96 -5.19 31.12
N PHE A 210 -21.33 -5.82 30.00
CA PHE A 210 -21.72 -7.25 30.02
C PHE A 210 -20.56 -8.14 30.47
N SER A 211 -19.33 -7.90 29.96
CA SER A 211 -18.13 -8.64 30.34
C SER A 211 -17.81 -8.49 31.83
N PHE A 212 -17.84 -7.25 32.37
CA PHE A 212 -17.61 -7.00 33.79
C PHE A 212 -18.66 -7.66 34.67
N ARG A 213 -19.94 -7.64 34.27
CA ARG A 213 -21.00 -8.36 35.02
C ARG A 213 -20.78 -9.86 35.01
N SER A 214 -20.35 -10.44 33.89
CA SER A 214 -20.04 -11.88 33.83
C SER A 214 -18.85 -12.25 34.69
N MET A 215 -17.77 -11.43 34.69
CA MET A 215 -16.64 -11.64 35.62
C MET A 215 -17.03 -11.50 37.08
N ALA A 216 -17.89 -10.56 37.44
CA ALA A 216 -18.37 -10.40 38.79
C ALA A 216 -19.17 -11.62 39.26
N LYS A 217 -20.04 -12.20 38.42
CA LYS A 217 -20.77 -13.44 38.71
C LYS A 217 -19.80 -14.62 38.89
N MET A 218 -18.78 -14.73 38.00
CA MET A 218 -17.77 -15.79 38.10
C MET A 218 -16.97 -15.70 39.41
N LYS A 219 -16.57 -14.48 39.82
CA LYS A 219 -15.92 -14.27 41.13
C LYS A 219 -16.81 -14.66 42.31
N ALA A 220 -18.13 -14.42 42.24
CA ALA A 220 -19.05 -14.80 43.29
C ALA A 220 -19.22 -16.33 43.44
N VAL A 221 -19.10 -17.08 42.34
CA VAL A 221 -19.19 -18.54 42.31
C VAL A 221 -17.86 -19.22 42.69
N GLN A 222 -16.73 -18.50 42.56
CA GLN A 222 -15.40 -19.05 42.82
C GLN A 222 -15.20 -19.73 44.18
N PRO A 223 -15.64 -19.16 45.30
CA PRO A 223 -15.51 -19.83 46.61
C PRO A 223 -16.31 -21.15 46.70
N GLU A 224 -17.50 -21.20 46.07
CA GLU A 224 -18.31 -22.42 46.02
C GLU A 224 -17.64 -23.51 45.16
N MET A 225 -17.06 -23.12 44.04
CA MET A 225 -16.25 -24.03 43.21
C MET A 225 -15.02 -24.55 43.93
N MET A 226 -14.36 -23.75 44.75
CA MET A 226 -13.24 -24.22 45.59
C MET A 226 -13.71 -25.23 46.64
N ARG A 227 -14.83 -24.94 47.30
CA ARG A 227 -15.43 -25.84 48.31
C ARG A 227 -15.82 -27.19 47.69
N LEU A 228 -16.47 -27.20 46.52
CA LEU A 228 -16.82 -28.41 45.80
C LEU A 228 -15.58 -29.23 45.37
N LYS A 229 -14.52 -28.54 44.92
CA LYS A 229 -13.24 -29.18 44.60
C LYS A 229 -12.56 -29.83 45.81
N GLU A 230 -12.68 -29.22 47.00
CA GLU A 230 -12.14 -29.79 48.23
C GLU A 230 -12.98 -30.98 48.71
N LEU A 231 -14.32 -30.93 48.59
CA LEU A 231 -15.24 -31.97 49.02
C LEU A 231 -15.13 -33.23 48.15
N HIS A 232 -14.87 -33.09 46.86
CA HIS A 232 -14.86 -34.19 45.91
C HIS A 232 -13.48 -34.40 45.30
N LYS A 233 -12.39 -34.25 46.07
CA LYS A 233 -11.00 -34.42 45.60
C LYS A 233 -10.74 -35.76 44.93
N ASP A 234 -11.42 -36.81 45.39
CA ASP A 234 -11.20 -38.20 44.97
C ASP A 234 -12.25 -38.71 43.98
N ASP A 235 -13.34 -37.95 43.74
CA ASP A 235 -14.42 -38.36 42.82
C ASP A 235 -14.69 -37.32 41.74
N LYS A 236 -13.89 -37.42 40.65
CA LYS A 236 -13.98 -36.49 39.53
C LYS A 236 -15.34 -36.51 38.81
N VAL A 237 -16.06 -37.64 38.87
CA VAL A 237 -17.36 -37.79 38.20
C VAL A 237 -18.45 -37.00 38.95
N LYS A 238 -18.49 -37.11 40.26
CA LYS A 238 -19.39 -36.33 41.10
C LYS A 238 -19.07 -34.83 41.06
N LEU A 239 -17.78 -34.48 41.06
CA LEU A 239 -17.35 -33.08 40.91
C LEU A 239 -17.88 -32.46 39.63
N GLN A 240 -17.83 -33.19 38.51
CA GLN A 240 -18.30 -32.71 37.20
C GLN A 240 -19.84 -32.62 37.17
N GLN A 241 -20.57 -33.50 37.82
CA GLN A 241 -22.03 -33.46 37.90
C GLN A 241 -22.54 -32.30 38.77
N GLU A 242 -21.87 -31.97 39.89
CA GLU A 242 -22.27 -30.85 40.75
C GLU A 242 -21.77 -29.48 40.26
N MET A 243 -20.84 -29.46 39.33
CA MET A 243 -20.36 -28.22 38.68
C MET A 243 -21.15 -27.84 37.43
N MET A 244 -22.04 -28.69 36.93
CA MET A 244 -22.95 -28.38 35.80
C MET A 244 -24.27 -27.81 36.29
#